data_5f9f486796936dd42b3492cd9350ec4b
#
_entry.id   5f9f486796936dd42b3492cd9350ec4b
#
_cell.length_a   1.000
_cell.length_b   1.000
_cell.length_c   1.000
_cell.angle_alpha   90.00
_cell.angle_beta   90.00
_cell.angle_gamma   90.00
#
_symmetry.space_group_name_H-M   'P 1'
#
loop_
_entity.id
_entity.type
_entity.pdbx_description
1 polymer ?
#
loop_
_entity_poly.entity_id
_entity_poly.type
_entity_poly.pdbx_seq_one_letter_code
_entity_poly.pdbx_strand_id
1 'polypeptide(L)'
;MTTIKIAEFIRRISNASVPVAAICGATTFLCRHGFLNDIKHTGDSLELFQSQCGYCGQALYVPAQVVVDGGFITANETAAVEFAYEIFKILKVDSDVEMAKWYDNFKYGAIRQVCLPSCDT
;
A
#
# COMPACT_ATOMS: atom_id res chain seq x y z
N MET A 1 9.66 -20.96 7.90
CA MET A 1 10.20 -20.36 6.67
C MET A 1 11.13 -19.22 7.05
N THR A 2 12.30 -19.14 6.44
CA THR A 2 13.26 -18.08 6.74
C THR A 2 12.92 -16.80 5.98
N THR A 3 13.44 -15.66 6.46
CA THR A 3 13.25 -14.39 5.76
C THR A 3 13.84 -14.40 4.35
N ILE A 4 14.93 -15.14 4.15
CA ILE A 4 15.55 -15.29 2.82
C ILE A 4 14.60 -15.98 1.86
N LYS A 5 13.93 -17.04 2.31
CA LYS A 5 12.98 -17.78 1.46
C LYS A 5 11.76 -16.92 1.12
N ILE A 6 11.31 -16.11 2.06
CA ILE A 6 10.19 -15.18 1.81
C ILE A 6 10.61 -14.15 0.76
N ALA A 7 11.80 -13.59 0.89
CA ALA A 7 12.30 -12.61 -0.07
C ALA A 7 12.44 -13.23 -1.47
N GLU A 8 12.94 -14.44 -1.56
CA GLU A 8 13.04 -15.16 -2.84
C GLU A 8 11.67 -15.40 -3.46
N PHE A 9 10.69 -15.76 -2.66
CA PHE A 9 9.33 -15.95 -3.12
C PHE A 9 8.75 -14.65 -3.68
N ILE A 10 8.91 -13.54 -2.93
CA ILE A 10 8.41 -12.23 -3.37
C ILE A 10 9.08 -11.83 -4.69
N ARG A 11 10.38 -12.03 -4.80
CA ARG A 11 11.10 -11.69 -6.04
C ARG A 11 10.56 -12.49 -7.22
N ARG A 12 10.26 -13.74 -7.01
CA ARG A 12 9.74 -14.62 -8.06
C ARG A 12 8.36 -14.18 -8.52
N ILE A 13 7.45 -13.88 -7.59
CA ILE A 13 6.10 -13.45 -7.95
C ILE A 13 6.12 -12.05 -8.58
N SER A 14 6.97 -11.17 -8.10
CA SER A 14 7.13 -9.84 -8.67
C SER A 14 7.65 -9.93 -10.11
N ASN A 15 8.63 -10.79 -10.36
CA ASN A 15 9.15 -10.99 -11.71
C ASN A 15 8.12 -11.61 -12.64
N ALA A 16 7.14 -12.31 -12.09
CA ALA A 16 6.03 -12.87 -12.85
C ALA A 16 4.87 -11.88 -13.01
N SER A 17 5.08 -10.62 -12.66
CA SER A 17 4.09 -9.54 -12.75
C SER A 17 2.88 -9.74 -11.84
N VAL A 18 3.05 -10.46 -10.75
CA VAL A 18 2.03 -10.58 -9.70
C VAL A 18 2.18 -9.37 -8.78
N PRO A 19 1.11 -8.61 -8.54
CA PRO A 19 1.20 -7.46 -7.63
C PRO A 19 1.55 -7.89 -6.21
N VAL A 20 2.34 -7.04 -5.54
CA VAL A 20 2.73 -7.26 -4.15
C VAL A 20 2.23 -6.07 -3.33
N ALA A 21 1.52 -6.35 -2.25
CA ALA A 21 0.97 -5.30 -1.40
C ALA A 21 1.50 -5.47 0.02
N ALA A 22 2.00 -4.39 0.60
CA ALA A 22 2.57 -4.40 1.94
C ALA A 22 2.14 -3.16 2.71
N ILE A 23 1.80 -3.35 3.97
CA ILE A 23 1.37 -2.29 4.87
C ILE A 23 2.17 -2.37 6.16
N CYS A 24 2.46 -1.21 6.76
CA CYS A 24 3.07 -1.11 8.07
C CYS A 24 4.42 -1.84 8.09
N GLY A 25 4.65 -2.75 9.05
CA GLY A 25 5.91 -3.48 9.19
C GLY A 25 6.33 -4.28 7.97
N ALA A 26 5.39 -4.70 7.14
CA ALA A 26 5.71 -5.42 5.91
C ALA A 26 6.47 -4.54 4.92
N THR A 27 6.25 -3.22 4.93
CA THR A 27 7.03 -2.30 4.08
C THR A 27 8.49 -2.28 4.50
N THR A 28 8.76 -2.39 5.79
CA THR A 28 10.13 -2.45 6.30
C THR A 28 10.84 -3.72 5.81
N PHE A 29 10.11 -4.83 5.74
CA PHE A 29 10.66 -6.05 5.18
C PHE A 29 11.06 -5.85 3.71
N LEU A 30 10.18 -5.25 2.91
CA LEU A 30 10.48 -4.97 1.51
C LEU A 30 11.67 -4.03 1.37
N CYS A 31 11.72 -3.01 2.20
CA CYS A 31 12.82 -2.06 2.25
C CYS A 31 14.16 -2.75 2.52
N ARG A 32 14.18 -3.59 3.55
CA ARG A 32 15.40 -4.30 3.97
C ARG A 32 15.97 -5.16 2.85
N HIS A 33 15.10 -5.74 2.03
CA HIS A 33 15.53 -6.66 0.97
C HIS A 33 15.66 -5.99 -0.39
N GLY A 34 15.66 -4.65 -0.43
CA GLY A 34 15.98 -3.89 -1.63
C GLY A 34 14.85 -3.74 -2.64
N PHE A 35 13.64 -4.19 -2.31
CA PHE A 35 12.52 -4.14 -3.25
C PHE A 35 12.04 -2.73 -3.56
N LEU A 36 12.33 -1.76 -2.70
CA LEU A 36 11.81 -0.40 -2.84
C LEU A 36 12.82 0.58 -3.43
N ASN A 37 13.99 0.11 -3.81
CA ASN A 37 15.08 1.01 -4.21
C ASN A 37 14.84 1.71 -5.54
N ASP A 38 14.07 1.11 -6.44
CA ASP A 38 13.87 1.59 -7.81
C ASP A 38 12.43 2.01 -8.10
N ILE A 39 11.57 2.05 -7.10
CA ILE A 39 10.16 2.40 -7.27
C ILE A 39 9.75 3.46 -6.26
N LYS A 40 8.72 4.22 -6.60
CA LYS A 40 8.07 5.09 -5.62
C LYS A 40 7.41 4.23 -4.56
N HIS A 41 7.50 4.65 -3.33
CA HIS A 41 7.02 3.84 -2.21
C HIS A 41 6.79 4.70 -0.97
N THR A 42 6.08 4.13 -0.01
CA THR A 42 5.92 4.73 1.31
C THR A 42 6.02 3.64 2.37
N GLY A 43 5.94 4.03 3.61
CA GLY A 43 5.97 3.14 4.77
C GLY A 43 5.80 3.94 6.04
N ASP A 44 6.07 3.33 7.17
CA ASP A 44 5.83 3.97 8.46
C ASP A 44 6.78 5.14 8.71
N SER A 45 8.03 5.02 8.25
CA SER A 45 9.04 6.03 8.55
C SER A 45 10.22 5.92 7.59
N LEU A 46 10.55 7.03 6.93
CA LEU A 46 11.76 7.10 6.10
C LEU A 46 13.00 6.87 6.94
N GLU A 47 13.03 7.40 8.16
CA GLU A 47 14.16 7.24 9.06
C GLU A 47 14.41 5.75 9.37
N LEU A 48 13.33 5.01 9.64
CA LEU A 48 13.44 3.57 9.85
C LEU A 48 13.99 2.87 8.61
N PHE A 49 13.52 3.24 7.43
CA PHE A 49 14.01 2.67 6.17
C PHE A 49 15.50 2.94 6.00
N GLN A 50 15.94 4.15 6.29
CA GLN A 50 17.35 4.52 6.13
C GLN A 50 18.28 3.75 7.07
N SER A 51 17.74 3.19 8.16
CA SER A 51 18.51 2.35 9.06
C SER A 51 18.73 0.94 8.53
N GLN A 52 18.07 0.55 7.45
CA GLN A 52 18.17 -0.81 6.89
C GLN A 52 19.30 -0.86 5.86
N CYS A 53 20.17 -1.87 5.97
CA CYS A 53 21.35 -2.00 5.12
C CYS A 53 21.01 -2.11 3.62
N GLY A 54 19.90 -2.73 3.29
CA GLY A 54 19.51 -2.94 1.89
C GLY A 54 18.81 -1.77 1.23
N TYR A 55 18.62 -0.65 1.93
CA TYR A 55 17.82 0.45 1.44
C TYR A 55 18.68 1.57 0.85
N CYS A 56 18.40 1.93 -0.39
CA CYS A 56 18.99 3.09 -1.05
C CYS A 56 17.93 3.82 -1.92
N GLY A 57 16.65 3.69 -1.56
CA GLY A 57 15.54 4.27 -2.32
C GLY A 57 14.98 5.56 -1.75
N GLN A 58 15.71 6.27 -0.90
CA GLN A 58 15.18 7.45 -0.22
C GLN A 58 14.74 8.55 -1.17
N ALA A 59 15.33 8.65 -2.36
CA ALA A 59 14.91 9.63 -3.35
C ALA A 59 13.52 9.36 -3.92
N LEU A 60 13.03 8.14 -3.79
CA LEU A 60 11.73 7.72 -4.30
C LEU A 60 10.69 7.52 -3.20
N TYR A 61 11.07 7.81 -1.94
CA TYR A 61 10.12 7.77 -0.85
C TYR A 61 9.10 8.89 -0.97
N VAL A 62 7.81 8.54 -0.87
CA VAL A 62 6.71 9.50 -0.98
C VAL A 62 6.01 9.59 0.38
N PRO A 63 5.93 10.76 1.00
CA PRO A 63 5.24 10.93 2.30
C PRO A 63 3.72 10.94 2.09
N ALA A 64 3.16 9.79 1.80
CA ALA A 64 1.74 9.60 1.55
C ALA A 64 1.26 8.36 2.30
N GLN A 65 -0.04 8.21 2.46
CA GLN A 65 -0.60 7.06 3.15
C GLN A 65 -0.44 5.78 2.35
N VAL A 66 -0.57 5.86 1.02
CA VAL A 66 -0.44 4.69 0.14
C VAL A 66 0.20 5.14 -1.17
N VAL A 67 1.05 4.30 -1.73
CA VAL A 67 1.71 4.53 -3.01
C VAL A 67 1.64 3.24 -3.84
N VAL A 68 1.28 3.39 -5.10
CA VAL A 68 1.22 2.27 -6.05
C VAL A 68 2.22 2.55 -7.16
N ASP A 69 3.22 1.71 -7.30
CA ASP A 69 4.23 1.85 -8.35
C ASP A 69 4.97 0.53 -8.56
N GLY A 70 5.36 0.26 -9.79
CA GLY A 70 6.18 -0.90 -10.14
C GLY A 70 5.60 -2.24 -9.74
N GLY A 71 4.28 -2.36 -9.69
CA GLY A 71 3.64 -3.60 -9.26
C GLY A 71 3.58 -3.78 -7.75
N PHE A 72 3.97 -2.75 -6.98
CA PHE A 72 3.92 -2.78 -5.53
C PHE A 72 2.90 -1.77 -5.02
N ILE A 73 2.16 -2.16 -3.99
CA ILE A 73 1.34 -1.25 -3.18
C ILE A 73 1.99 -1.18 -1.83
N THR A 74 2.42 0.01 -1.41
CA THR A 74 2.99 0.22 -0.08
C THR A 74 2.14 1.21 0.68
N ALA A 75 1.98 0.99 1.98
CA ALA A 75 1.11 1.83 2.82
C ALA A 75 1.67 1.92 4.23
N ASN A 76 1.41 3.06 4.88
CA ASN A 76 1.79 3.23 6.27
C ASN A 76 0.70 2.69 7.21
N GLU A 77 0.95 2.77 8.51
CA GLU A 77 0.08 2.20 9.54
C GLU A 77 -1.32 2.83 9.59
N THR A 78 -1.49 4.04 9.01
CA THR A 78 -2.76 4.76 9.08
C THR A 78 -3.72 4.41 7.95
N ALA A 79 -3.28 3.63 6.97
CA ALA A 79 -3.93 3.54 5.66
C ALA A 79 -4.62 2.22 5.39
N ALA A 80 -5.18 1.56 6.41
CA ALA A 80 -5.79 0.23 6.21
C ALA A 80 -6.90 0.24 5.16
N VAL A 81 -7.76 1.25 5.17
CA VAL A 81 -8.86 1.36 4.22
C VAL A 81 -8.35 1.69 2.81
N GLU A 82 -7.44 2.65 2.72
CA GLU A 82 -6.82 3.03 1.45
C GLU A 82 -6.06 1.85 0.84
N PHE A 83 -5.37 1.08 1.66
CA PHE A 83 -4.62 -0.09 1.24
C PHE A 83 -5.56 -1.13 0.60
N ALA A 84 -6.64 -1.45 1.28
CA ALA A 84 -7.63 -2.39 0.76
C ALA A 84 -8.25 -1.88 -0.54
N TYR A 85 -8.53 -0.59 -0.61
CA TYR A 85 -9.11 0.02 -1.80
C TYR A 85 -8.19 -0.13 -3.01
N GLU A 86 -6.89 0.13 -2.84
CA GLU A 86 -5.93 -0.02 -3.93
C GLU A 86 -5.81 -1.47 -4.40
N ILE A 87 -5.86 -2.43 -3.47
CA ILE A 87 -5.84 -3.85 -3.83
C ILE A 87 -7.09 -4.19 -4.66
N PHE A 88 -8.26 -3.74 -4.22
CA PHE A 88 -9.51 -4.02 -4.93
C PHE A 88 -9.50 -3.43 -6.34
N LYS A 89 -8.91 -2.23 -6.51
CA LYS A 89 -8.81 -1.62 -7.84
C LYS A 89 -7.91 -2.45 -8.76
N ILE A 90 -6.78 -2.92 -8.27
CA ILE A 90 -5.89 -3.75 -9.08
C ILE A 90 -6.57 -5.06 -9.47
N LEU A 91 -7.30 -5.67 -8.56
CA LEU A 91 -7.99 -6.94 -8.80
C LEU A 91 -9.29 -6.75 -9.56
N LYS A 92 -9.75 -5.53 -9.73
CA LYS A 92 -11.01 -5.20 -10.44
C LYS A 92 -12.18 -6.00 -9.89
N VAL A 93 -12.34 -5.97 -8.57
CA VAL A 93 -13.37 -6.78 -7.89
C VAL A 93 -14.78 -6.29 -8.16
N ASP A 94 -14.95 -5.02 -8.56
CA ASP A 94 -16.23 -4.43 -8.87
C ASP A 94 -16.02 -3.22 -9.80
N SER A 95 -17.10 -2.52 -10.17
CA SER A 95 -17.00 -1.29 -10.95
C SER A 95 -16.32 -0.19 -10.11
N ASP A 96 -15.73 0.78 -10.81
CA ASP A 96 -15.08 1.91 -10.15
C ASP A 96 -16.06 2.66 -9.24
N VAL A 97 -17.30 2.82 -9.68
CA VAL A 97 -18.32 3.51 -8.90
C VAL A 97 -18.64 2.75 -7.61
N GLU A 98 -18.81 1.45 -7.69
CA GLU A 98 -19.13 0.64 -6.52
C GLU A 98 -17.95 0.54 -5.56
N MET A 99 -16.73 0.45 -6.07
CA MET A 99 -15.54 0.46 -5.21
C MET A 99 -15.38 1.79 -4.49
N ALA A 100 -15.70 2.91 -5.15
CA ALA A 100 -15.65 4.23 -4.51
C ALA A 100 -16.68 4.36 -3.39
N LYS A 101 -17.88 3.83 -3.59
CA LYS A 101 -18.91 3.80 -2.54
C LYS A 101 -18.45 2.96 -1.35
N TRP A 102 -17.85 1.83 -1.63
CA TRP A 102 -17.35 0.92 -0.63
C TRP A 102 -16.27 1.61 0.22
N TYR A 103 -15.31 2.26 -0.45
CA TYR A 103 -14.26 3.01 0.23
C TYR A 103 -14.85 4.07 1.15
N ASP A 104 -15.81 4.85 0.64
CA ASP A 104 -16.43 5.93 1.39
C ASP A 104 -17.15 5.38 2.63
N ASN A 105 -17.85 4.28 2.50
CA ASN A 105 -18.56 3.66 3.61
C ASN A 105 -17.62 3.15 4.69
N PHE A 106 -16.53 2.50 4.30
CA PHE A 106 -15.58 1.98 5.26
C PHE A 106 -14.72 3.06 5.89
N LYS A 107 -14.41 4.10 5.13
CA LYS A 107 -13.58 5.21 5.64
C LYS A 107 -14.35 6.08 6.63
N TYR A 108 -15.58 6.43 6.29
CA TYR A 108 -16.33 7.43 7.04
C TYR A 108 -17.57 6.87 7.72
N GLY A 109 -18.06 5.73 7.30
CA GLY A 109 -19.23 5.10 7.91
C GLY A 109 -20.48 5.97 7.84
N ALA A 110 -21.43 5.66 8.71
CA ALA A 110 -22.69 6.38 8.78
C ALA A 110 -22.53 7.82 9.29
N ILE A 111 -21.43 8.12 9.99
CA ILE A 111 -21.19 9.45 10.54
C ILE A 111 -21.13 10.48 9.43
N ARG A 112 -20.42 10.17 8.34
CA ARG A 112 -20.34 11.10 7.22
C ARG A 112 -21.68 11.36 6.57
N GLN A 113 -22.49 10.31 6.43
CA GLN A 113 -23.80 10.43 5.83
C GLN A 113 -24.71 11.33 6.65
N VAL A 114 -24.62 11.23 7.98
CA VAL A 114 -25.40 12.10 8.87
C VAL A 114 -24.96 13.54 8.76
N CYS A 115 -23.68 13.79 8.50
CA CYS A 115 -23.15 15.15 8.45
C CYS A 115 -23.34 15.81 7.10
N LEU A 116 -23.93 15.15 6.11
CA LEU A 116 -24.15 15.71 4.77
C LEU A 116 -25.63 16.01 4.58
N PRO A 117 -26.07 17.23 4.95
CA PRO A 117 -27.49 17.56 4.91
C PRO A 117 -28.08 17.58 3.51
N SER A 118 -27.29 17.82 2.52
CA SER A 118 -27.77 17.89 1.14
C SER A 118 -28.22 16.53 0.61
N CYS A 119 -27.98 15.49 1.32
CA CYS A 119 -28.39 14.16 0.89
C CYS A 119 -29.89 14.02 0.79
N ASP A 120 -30.58 14.91 1.40
CA ASP A 120 -32.03 14.87 1.46
C ASP A 120 -32.73 15.19 0.15
N THR A 121 -32.10 15.74 -0.75
CA THR A 121 -32.76 16.13 -1.98
C THR A 121 -33.09 15.01 -2.92
#